data_dfac01c2cd3eafee04a561b3de5afbfe
#
_entry.id   dfac01c2cd3eafee04a561b3de5afbfe
#
_cell.length_a   1.000
_cell.length_b   1.000
_cell.length_c   1.000
_cell.angle_alpha   90.00
_cell.angle_beta   90.00
_cell.angle_gamma   90.00
#
_symmetry.space_group_name_H-M   'P 1'
#
loop_
_entity.id
_entity.type
_entity.pdbx_description
1 polymer ?
#
loop_
_entity_poly.entity_id
_entity_poly.type
_entity_poly.pdbx_seq_one_letter_code
_entity_poly.pdbx_strand_id
1 'polypeptide(L)'
;MSSLSHTKWNCKYHIVFAPKYRRKIFYGQKRLEIGKILRDISDWQGVKIIEAEVCPDHVHMFVEIPPKLSVSKYMGILKGKSSLIIFQRWSNDV
;
A
#
# COMPACT_ATOMS: atom_id res chain seq x y z
N MET A 1 -25.01 2.34 -19.60
CA MET A 1 -24.66 1.88 -19.39
C MET A 1 -23.71 1.80 -19.15
N SER A 2 -23.36 1.82 -19.01
CA SER A 2 -22.40 1.73 -18.85
C SER A 2 -21.81 1.38 -17.69
N SER A 3 -22.39 1.30 -16.69
CA SER A 3 -21.86 0.82 -15.50
C SER A 3 -21.18 -0.48 -15.66
N LEU A 4 -21.52 -1.20 -16.63
CA LEU A 4 -20.90 -2.37 -16.90
C LEU A 4 -19.46 -2.28 -17.09
N SER A 5 -19.03 -1.25 -17.75
CA SER A 5 -17.66 -1.10 -18.08
C SER A 5 -16.81 -0.75 -16.91
N HIS A 6 -17.34 -0.26 -15.83
CA HIS A 6 -16.53 0.20 -14.76
C HIS A 6 -16.01 -0.91 -13.92
N THR A 7 -16.85 -1.70 -13.37
CA THR A 7 -16.42 -2.67 -12.41
C THR A 7 -15.71 -3.85 -13.00
N LYS A 8 -16.02 -4.16 -14.24
CA LYS A 8 -15.41 -5.28 -14.87
C LYS A 8 -13.97 -5.13 -15.21
N TRP A 9 -13.54 -3.92 -15.33
CA TRP A 9 -12.18 -3.64 -15.79
C TRP A 9 -11.16 -3.44 -14.71
N ASN A 10 -11.60 -3.48 -13.47
CA ASN A 10 -10.62 -3.39 -12.37
C ASN A 10 -9.91 -4.73 -12.27
N CYS A 11 -8.59 -4.67 -12.21
CA CYS A 11 -7.78 -5.87 -12.12
C CYS A 11 -7.28 -6.07 -10.72
N LYS A 12 -7.16 -7.33 -10.31
CA LYS A 12 -6.68 -7.68 -8.98
C LYS A 12 -5.25 -8.19 -9.06
N TYR A 13 -4.46 -7.79 -8.09
CA TYR A 13 -3.06 -8.15 -8.06
C TYR A 13 -2.62 -8.54 -6.66
N HIS A 14 -1.76 -9.55 -6.58
CA HIS A 14 -1.04 -9.84 -5.36
C HIS A 14 0.28 -9.10 -5.46
N ILE A 15 0.58 -8.30 -4.45
CA ILE A 15 1.78 -7.48 -4.45
C ILE A 15 2.57 -7.77 -3.21
N VAL A 16 3.86 -8.01 -3.38
CA VAL A 16 4.76 -8.22 -2.25
C VAL A 16 5.93 -7.27 -2.44
N PHE A 17 6.24 -6.49 -1.43
CA PHE A 17 7.41 -5.63 -1.50
C PHE A 17 8.10 -5.53 -0.15
N ALA A 18 9.39 -5.23 -0.19
CA ALA A 18 10.21 -5.10 1.00
C ALA A 18 10.59 -3.63 1.16
N PRO A 19 9.97 -2.92 2.09
CA PRO A 19 10.29 -1.52 2.30
C PRO A 19 11.70 -1.37 2.87
N LYS A 20 12.29 -0.21 2.62
CA LYS A 20 13.63 0.06 3.11
C LYS A 20 13.58 0.73 4.47
N TYR A 21 12.95 0.09 5.41
CA TYR A 21 12.87 0.61 6.77
C TYR A 21 13.57 -0.34 7.72
N ARG A 22 13.77 0.13 8.93
CA ARG A 22 14.27 -0.76 9.96
C ARG A 22 13.14 -1.70 10.34
N ARG A 23 13.46 -2.94 10.53
CA ARG A 23 12.47 -3.95 10.79
C ARG A 23 11.67 -3.71 12.05
N LYS A 24 12.29 -3.13 13.06
CA LYS A 24 11.60 -2.96 14.34
C LYS A 24 10.34 -2.12 14.25
N ILE A 25 10.17 -1.34 13.20
CA ILE A 25 8.95 -0.56 13.06
C ILE A 25 7.77 -1.40 12.58
N PHE A 26 8.03 -2.64 12.20
CA PHE A 26 7.00 -3.53 11.72
C PHE A 26 6.42 -4.41 12.82
N TYR A 27 6.71 -4.10 14.06
CA TYR A 27 6.19 -4.87 15.18
C TYR A 27 5.20 -4.05 15.98
N GLY A 28 4.33 -4.75 16.68
CA GLY A 28 3.40 -4.11 17.60
C GLY A 28 2.44 -3.16 16.92
N GLN A 29 2.21 -2.04 17.57
CA GLN A 29 1.24 -1.08 17.07
C GLN A 29 1.71 -0.34 15.83
N LYS A 30 3.01 -0.22 15.65
CA LYS A 30 3.53 0.45 14.47
C LYS A 30 3.14 -0.30 13.21
N ARG A 31 3.05 -1.63 13.30
CA ARG A 31 2.61 -2.43 12.17
C ARG A 31 1.21 -2.05 11.73
N LEU A 32 0.33 -1.80 12.70
CA LEU A 32 -1.05 -1.43 12.40
C LEU A 32 -1.10 -0.04 11.76
N GLU A 33 -0.27 0.87 12.23
CA GLU A 33 -0.22 2.21 11.67
C GLU A 33 0.33 2.21 10.24
N ILE A 34 1.30 1.37 9.98
CA ILE A 34 1.83 1.21 8.62
C ILE A 34 0.72 0.71 7.70
N GLY A 35 -0.05 -0.26 8.16
CA GLY A 35 -1.18 -0.75 7.38
C GLY A 35 -2.16 0.35 7.05
N LYS A 36 -2.44 1.22 8.03
CA LYS A 36 -3.35 2.33 7.80
C LYS A 36 -2.78 3.33 6.80
N ILE A 37 -1.49 3.62 6.90
CA ILE A 37 -0.82 4.52 5.96
C ILE A 37 -0.93 3.99 4.54
N LEU A 38 -0.67 2.71 4.35
CA LEU A 38 -0.75 2.09 3.03
C LEU A 38 -2.18 2.13 2.50
N ARG A 39 -3.16 1.91 3.37
CA ARG A 39 -4.56 1.94 2.98
C ARG A 39 -4.99 3.34 2.57
N ASP A 40 -4.57 4.36 3.33
CA ASP A 40 -4.94 5.73 3.03
C ASP A 40 -4.35 6.18 1.68
N ILE A 41 -3.10 5.83 1.43
CA ILE A 41 -2.45 6.18 0.16
C ILE A 41 -3.13 5.47 -1.00
N SER A 42 -3.53 4.22 -0.79
CA SER A 42 -4.21 3.46 -1.83
C SER A 42 -5.60 4.03 -2.11
N ASP A 43 -6.34 4.39 -1.06
CA ASP A 43 -7.66 4.98 -1.22
C ASP A 43 -7.57 6.27 -2.02
N TRP A 44 -6.56 7.07 -1.73
CA TRP A 44 -6.36 8.33 -2.43
C TRP A 44 -6.14 8.12 -3.92
N GLN A 45 -5.56 7.00 -4.31
CA GLN A 45 -5.32 6.68 -5.70
C GLN A 45 -6.48 5.93 -6.36
N GLY A 46 -7.53 5.64 -5.61
CA GLY A 46 -8.66 4.88 -6.13
C GLY A 46 -8.41 3.38 -6.15
N VAL A 47 -7.42 2.91 -5.41
CA VAL A 47 -7.09 1.49 -5.34
C VAL A 47 -7.71 0.90 -4.09
N LYS A 48 -8.40 -0.23 -4.25
CA LYS A 48 -9.02 -0.91 -3.13
C LYS A 48 -8.08 -1.98 -2.60
N ILE A 49 -7.78 -1.93 -1.32
CA ILE A 49 -7.02 -3.00 -0.69
C ILE A 49 -8.02 -4.03 -0.19
N ILE A 50 -7.95 -5.22 -0.75
CA ILE A 50 -8.84 -6.31 -0.37
C ILE A 50 -8.30 -6.98 0.88
N GLU A 51 -6.99 -7.20 0.91
CA GLU A 51 -6.29 -7.79 2.04
C GLU A 51 -4.91 -7.19 2.14
N ALA A 52 -4.39 -7.06 3.33
CA ALA A 52 -3.03 -6.59 3.53
C ALA A 52 -2.44 -7.22 4.77
N GLU A 53 -1.18 -7.58 4.71
CA GLU A 53 -0.46 -8.13 5.84
C GLU A 53 0.92 -7.49 5.90
N VAL A 54 1.23 -6.86 7.02
CA VAL A 54 2.53 -6.23 7.21
C VAL A 54 3.38 -7.18 8.05
N CYS A 55 4.40 -7.73 7.42
CA CYS A 55 5.31 -8.66 8.06
C CYS A 55 6.62 -7.95 8.39
N PRO A 56 7.44 -8.52 9.26
CA PRO A 56 8.68 -7.82 9.67
C PRO A 56 9.62 -7.42 8.54
N ASP A 57 9.68 -8.20 7.48
CA ASP A 57 10.60 -7.95 6.39
C ASP A 57 9.94 -7.69 5.04
N HIS A 58 8.62 -7.73 4.98
CA HIS A 58 7.91 -7.46 3.74
C HIS A 58 6.46 -7.11 3.99
N VAL A 59 5.82 -6.56 2.97
CA VAL A 59 4.39 -6.28 2.99
C VAL A 59 3.75 -7.07 1.87
N HIS A 60 2.64 -7.73 2.18
CA HIS A 60 1.90 -8.53 1.21
C HIS A 60 0.50 -7.93 1.10
N MET A 61 0.08 -7.60 -0.10
CA MET A 61 -1.23 -7.00 -0.32
C MET A 61 -1.95 -7.64 -1.48
N PHE A 62 -3.27 -7.70 -1.37
CA PHE A 62 -4.12 -8.09 -2.48
C PHE A 62 -4.96 -6.86 -2.79
N VAL A 63 -4.82 -6.31 -3.99
CA VAL A 63 -5.42 -5.03 -4.35
C VAL A 63 -6.19 -5.10 -5.66
N GLU A 64 -7.11 -4.18 -5.80
CA GLU A 64 -7.88 -4.03 -7.02
C GLU A 64 -7.57 -2.64 -7.58
N ILE A 65 -6.98 -2.59 -8.77
CA ILE A 65 -6.49 -1.36 -9.37
C ILE A 65 -7.33 -0.99 -10.59
N PRO A 66 -7.79 0.28 -10.67
CA PRO A 66 -8.59 0.69 -11.84
C PRO A 66 -7.72 0.72 -13.09
N PRO A 67 -8.30 0.51 -14.25
CA PRO A 67 -7.52 0.37 -15.49
C PRO A 67 -6.71 1.60 -15.88
N LYS A 68 -7.13 2.77 -15.45
CA LYS A 68 -6.39 3.99 -15.79
C LYS A 68 -5.11 4.17 -15.00
N LEU A 69 -4.89 3.33 -14.00
CA LEU A 69 -3.71 3.44 -13.15
C LEU A 69 -2.82 2.22 -13.36
N SER A 70 -1.58 2.43 -13.76
CA SER A 70 -0.67 1.31 -13.95
C SER A 70 -0.16 0.82 -12.60
N VAL A 71 0.19 -0.45 -12.55
CA VAL A 71 0.75 -1.04 -11.34
C VAL A 71 2.03 -0.32 -10.94
N SER A 72 2.89 -0.01 -11.91
CA SER A 72 4.15 0.65 -11.59
C SER A 72 3.94 2.04 -11.04
N LYS A 73 2.97 2.79 -11.55
CA LYS A 73 2.70 4.11 -11.03
C LYS A 73 2.12 4.02 -9.62
N TYR A 74 1.19 3.11 -9.41
CA TYR A 74 0.62 2.89 -8.09
C TYR A 74 1.73 2.54 -7.09
N MET A 75 2.59 1.59 -7.43
CA MET A 75 3.65 1.15 -6.53
C MET A 75 4.67 2.26 -6.27
N GLY A 76 4.98 3.05 -7.29
CA GLY A 76 5.91 4.17 -7.11
C GLY A 76 5.40 5.17 -6.10
N ILE A 77 4.12 5.53 -6.20
CA ILE A 77 3.51 6.46 -5.28
C ILE A 77 3.37 5.84 -3.88
N LEU A 78 2.94 4.59 -3.83
CA LEU A 78 2.77 3.89 -2.57
C LEU A 78 4.07 3.83 -1.78
N LYS A 79 5.13 3.39 -2.43
CA LYS A 79 6.43 3.26 -1.78
C LYS A 79 7.00 4.62 -1.40
N GLY A 80 6.93 5.58 -2.30
CA GLY A 80 7.48 6.90 -2.05
C GLY A 80 6.80 7.63 -0.91
N LYS A 81 5.48 7.69 -0.95
CA LYS A 81 4.74 8.39 0.09
C LYS A 81 4.78 7.68 1.42
N SER A 82 4.68 6.36 1.42
CA SER A 82 4.73 5.63 2.69
C SER A 82 6.10 5.77 3.34
N SER A 83 7.18 5.73 2.55
CA SER A 83 8.51 5.90 3.10
C SER A 83 8.67 7.26 3.74
N LEU A 84 8.18 8.30 3.08
CA LEU A 84 8.27 9.65 3.59
C LEU A 84 7.48 9.81 4.89
N ILE A 85 6.27 9.32 4.92
CA ILE A 85 5.42 9.42 6.11
C ILE A 85 6.03 8.66 7.27
N ILE A 86 6.51 7.46 7.02
CA ILE A 86 7.12 6.64 8.05
C ILE A 86 8.37 7.30 8.60
N PHE A 87 9.21 7.84 7.71
CA PHE A 87 10.41 8.52 8.14
C PHE A 87 10.06 9.73 9.01
N GLN A 88 9.11 10.53 8.60
CA GLN A 88 8.72 11.71 9.36
C GLN A 88 8.14 11.35 10.71
N ARG A 89 7.39 10.27 10.78
CA ARG A 89 6.71 9.88 12.01
C ARG A 89 7.63 9.21 13.02
N TRP A 90 8.56 8.40 12.53
CA TRP A 90 9.39 7.60 13.43
C TRP A 90 10.89 7.74 13.25
N SER A 91 11.35 8.84 12.68
CA SER A 91 12.77 9.01 12.44
C SER A 91 13.59 8.95 13.71
N ASN A 92 13.02 9.34 14.84
CA ASN A 92 13.74 9.31 16.10
C ASN A 92 13.79 7.93 16.76
N ASP A 93 13.06 6.99 16.21
CA ASP A 93 12.98 5.64 16.77
C ASP A 93 13.98 4.69 16.16
N VAL A 94 14.75 5.14 15.22
CA VAL A 94 15.67 4.25 14.47
C VAL A 94 17.12 4.66 14.61
#